data_4ec47271ba9af0dfcdda0ad52e721b22
#
_entry.id   4ec47271ba9af0dfcdda0ad52e721b22
#
_cell.length_a   1.000
_cell.length_b   1.000
_cell.length_c   1.000
_cell.angle_alpha   90.00
_cell.angle_beta   90.00
_cell.angle_gamma   90.00
#
_symmetry.space_group_name_H-M   'P 1'
#
loop_
_entity.id
_entity.type
_entity.pdbx_description
1 polymer ?
#
loop_
_entity_poly.entity_id
_entity_poly.type
_entity_poly.pdbx_seq_one_letter_code
_entity_poly.pdbx_strand_id
1 'polypeptide(L)'
;ACTQNSHTMMGRSIVKETTLNEYLKNPKSGNEDFKLESYKGKVSPSELNLYQEWEPSVHFWNMSIDLSKCHGCGACVIACHAENNVPVVGKQEVRKNRDMHWLRVDRYYSSDMTKDLAEEKGIGAIEMYKMMEEPSSEESLEVVFQPVMCQHCNQAPCENVCPVAATTHSNEGLNQMTYNRCIGTRYCMNNCPYKVRRFNWFNYKDNDNFDFNMNDDLGKMVLNPDVTVRARGVMEKCSMCIQNIQKTKLDAKRERRKIRDGEVSCACETACDTGAIVFGDALDSNSRISKEKKHPRTYALLEELNTQPSVFYKTKVRNKNKVNKNV
;
A
#
# COMPACT_ATOMS: atom_id res chain seq x y z
N ALA A 1 -6.79 0.62 -11.95
CA ALA A 1 -7.75 -0.48 -11.93
C ALA A 1 -7.55 -1.31 -10.66
N CYS A 2 -8.62 -1.65 -10.00
CA CYS A 2 -8.57 -2.55 -8.86
C CYS A 2 -8.46 -3.99 -9.38
N THR A 3 -7.32 -4.62 -9.16
CA THR A 3 -7.00 -5.93 -9.75
C THR A 3 -7.57 -7.12 -8.98
N GLN A 4 -8.22 -6.90 -7.84
CA GLN A 4 -8.65 -7.95 -6.93
C GLN A 4 -10.12 -7.83 -6.49
N ASN A 5 -10.94 -7.16 -7.28
CA ASN A 5 -12.35 -6.88 -6.98
C ASN A 5 -12.55 -6.20 -5.60
N SER A 6 -11.57 -5.41 -5.16
CA SER A 6 -11.58 -4.75 -3.86
C SER A 6 -12.24 -3.36 -3.93
N HIS A 7 -13.19 -3.17 -4.84
CA HIS A 7 -13.90 -1.90 -5.00
C HIS A 7 -14.95 -1.68 -3.91
N THR A 8 -15.34 -2.72 -3.21
CA THR A 8 -16.21 -2.64 -2.02
C THR A 8 -15.44 -2.94 -0.75
N MET A 9 -15.79 -2.27 0.34
CA MET A 9 -15.18 -2.54 1.65
C MET A 9 -15.88 -3.69 2.41
N MET A 10 -16.99 -4.20 1.89
CA MET A 10 -17.77 -5.31 2.48
C MET A 10 -18.11 -5.08 3.96
N GLY A 11 -18.44 -3.84 4.33
CA GLY A 11 -18.72 -3.44 5.71
C GLY A 11 -17.49 -3.32 6.62
N ARG A 12 -16.26 -3.45 6.10
CA ARG A 12 -15.02 -3.22 6.84
C ARG A 12 -14.51 -1.81 6.61
N SER A 13 -14.01 -1.16 7.65
CA SER A 13 -13.45 0.19 7.55
C SER A 13 -12.02 0.17 6.97
N ILE A 14 -11.88 -0.15 5.68
CA ILE A 14 -10.59 -0.17 4.99
C ILE A 14 -10.10 1.26 4.71
N VAL A 15 -11.00 2.11 4.24
CA VAL A 15 -10.77 3.53 4.04
C VAL A 15 -11.56 4.30 5.09
N LYS A 16 -10.88 5.20 5.79
CA LYS A 16 -11.49 6.06 6.80
C LYS A 16 -11.78 7.43 6.21
N GLU A 17 -13.00 7.93 6.44
CA GLU A 17 -13.47 9.21 5.91
C GLU A 17 -14.16 10.04 6.99
N THR A 18 -14.12 11.35 6.83
CA THR A 18 -14.84 12.31 7.68
C THR A 18 -15.25 13.54 6.88
N THR A 19 -16.19 14.32 7.41
CA THR A 19 -16.54 15.62 6.84
C THR A 19 -15.63 16.72 7.40
N LEU A 20 -15.49 17.82 6.65
CA LEU A 20 -14.73 18.98 7.13
C LEU A 20 -15.31 19.53 8.44
N ASN A 21 -16.64 19.58 8.56
CA ASN A 21 -17.31 20.08 9.76
C ASN A 21 -17.04 19.23 10.99
N GLU A 22 -17.02 17.90 10.85
CA GLU A 22 -16.68 16.97 11.91
C GLU A 22 -15.19 17.04 12.26
N TYR A 23 -14.33 17.12 11.26
CA TYR A 23 -12.90 17.25 11.45
C TYR A 23 -12.51 18.54 12.22
N LEU A 24 -13.16 19.67 11.91
CA LEU A 24 -12.90 20.93 12.60
C LEU A 24 -13.34 20.88 14.09
N LYS A 25 -14.37 20.08 14.42
CA LYS A 25 -14.80 19.85 15.78
C LYS A 25 -13.92 18.83 16.53
N ASN A 26 -13.54 17.76 15.83
CA ASN A 26 -12.72 16.69 16.37
C ASN A 26 -11.70 16.24 15.30
N PRO A 27 -10.42 16.61 15.42
CA PRO A 27 -9.38 16.23 14.47
C PRO A 27 -9.16 14.70 14.31
N LYS A 28 -9.69 13.88 15.23
CA LYS A 28 -9.67 12.42 15.17
C LYS A 28 -10.96 11.81 14.58
N SER A 29 -11.89 12.63 14.12
CA SER A 29 -13.15 12.16 13.56
C SER A 29 -12.92 11.24 12.36
N GLY A 30 -13.70 10.17 12.24
CA GLY A 30 -13.53 9.13 11.23
C GLY A 30 -12.30 8.23 11.41
N ASN A 31 -11.49 8.47 12.45
CA ASN A 31 -10.33 7.66 12.81
C ASN A 31 -10.44 7.18 14.26
N GLU A 32 -11.52 6.49 14.57
CA GLU A 32 -11.71 5.90 15.88
C GLU A 32 -10.77 4.73 16.10
N ASP A 33 -10.28 4.57 17.34
CA ASP A 33 -9.38 3.47 17.69
C ASP A 33 -10.12 2.14 17.59
N PHE A 34 -9.58 1.23 16.81
CA PHE A 34 -10.11 -0.13 16.73
C PHE A 34 -9.78 -0.89 18.02
N LYS A 35 -10.79 -1.50 18.63
CA LYS A 35 -10.64 -2.32 19.84
C LYS A 35 -11.28 -3.69 19.64
N LEU A 36 -10.57 -4.72 20.07
CA LEU A 36 -11.05 -6.10 20.09
C LEU A 36 -11.70 -6.41 21.45
N GLU A 37 -12.76 -7.19 21.44
CA GLU A 37 -13.31 -7.78 22.67
C GLU A 37 -12.45 -8.97 23.09
N SER A 38 -11.98 -8.96 24.32
CA SER A 38 -11.16 -10.01 24.91
C SER A 38 -11.68 -10.32 26.31
N TYR A 39 -11.18 -11.40 26.92
CA TYR A 39 -11.48 -11.73 28.31
C TYR A 39 -11.08 -10.64 29.33
N LYS A 40 -10.20 -9.71 28.91
CA LYS A 40 -9.81 -8.52 29.69
C LYS A 40 -10.67 -7.28 29.38
N GLY A 41 -11.73 -7.43 28.58
CA GLY A 41 -12.52 -6.31 28.07
C GLY A 41 -12.04 -5.85 26.68
N LYS A 42 -12.32 -4.59 26.35
CA LYS A 42 -11.93 -3.99 25.06
C LYS A 42 -10.45 -3.58 25.09
N VAL A 43 -9.63 -4.28 24.30
CA VAL A 43 -8.17 -4.08 24.21
C VAL A 43 -7.74 -3.68 22.80
N SER A 44 -6.62 -3.02 22.69
CA SER A 44 -5.98 -2.76 21.39
C SER A 44 -5.41 -4.06 20.80
N PRO A 45 -5.42 -4.26 19.47
CA PRO A 45 -4.76 -5.41 18.84
C PRO A 45 -3.29 -5.59 19.24
N SER A 46 -2.58 -4.50 19.47
CA SER A 46 -1.17 -4.52 19.91
C SER A 46 -0.97 -5.16 21.29
N GLU A 47 -1.97 -5.09 22.17
CA GLU A 47 -1.91 -5.70 23.52
C GLU A 47 -2.04 -7.22 23.49
N LEU A 48 -2.55 -7.78 22.38
CA LEU A 48 -2.71 -9.22 22.16
C LEU A 48 -1.54 -9.82 21.35
N ASN A 49 -0.42 -9.15 21.32
CA ASN A 49 0.73 -9.55 20.54
C ASN A 49 1.42 -10.79 21.14
N LEU A 50 1.67 -11.80 20.29
CA LEU A 50 2.46 -13.00 20.62
C LEU A 50 3.93 -12.91 20.20
N TYR A 51 4.28 -11.89 19.40
CA TYR A 51 5.65 -11.66 18.95
C TYR A 51 6.40 -10.80 19.95
N GLN A 52 7.72 -11.00 20.01
CA GLN A 52 8.59 -10.05 20.71
C GLN A 52 8.53 -8.69 20.03
N GLU A 53 8.57 -7.64 20.82
CA GLU A 53 8.70 -6.30 20.28
C GLU A 53 10.06 -6.18 19.58
N TRP A 54 10.01 -5.66 18.36
CA TRP A 54 11.20 -5.39 17.58
C TRP A 54 11.47 -3.89 17.60
N GLU A 55 12.70 -3.53 17.99
CA GLU A 55 13.13 -2.15 18.02
C GLU A 55 14.17 -1.89 16.92
N PRO A 56 13.92 -0.91 16.02
CA PRO A 56 14.89 -0.53 15.01
C PRO A 56 16.10 0.16 15.65
N SER A 57 17.31 -0.17 15.19
CA SER A 57 18.53 0.29 15.85
C SER A 57 19.21 1.50 15.19
N VAL A 58 19.05 1.68 13.86
CA VAL A 58 19.79 2.71 13.11
C VAL A 58 18.83 3.62 12.34
N HIS A 59 17.93 3.07 11.59
CA HIS A 59 16.88 3.75 10.82
C HIS A 59 15.59 2.97 10.92
N PHE A 60 14.48 3.66 10.73
CA PHE A 60 13.16 3.04 10.62
C PHE A 60 12.38 3.69 9.47
N TRP A 61 12.48 3.10 8.28
CA TRP A 61 11.88 3.64 7.08
C TRP A 61 10.37 3.46 7.07
N ASN A 62 9.66 4.57 7.06
CA ASN A 62 8.20 4.61 7.07
C ASN A 62 7.68 5.50 5.95
N MET A 63 6.41 5.29 5.58
CA MET A 63 5.69 6.06 4.56
C MET A 63 4.32 6.49 5.08
N SER A 64 3.90 7.69 4.72
CA SER A 64 2.54 8.19 4.98
C SER A 64 1.88 8.61 3.68
N ILE A 65 0.58 8.29 3.52
CA ILE A 65 -0.20 8.61 2.33
C ILE A 65 -1.46 9.36 2.73
N ASP A 66 -1.57 10.63 2.34
CA ASP A 66 -2.75 11.46 2.63
C ASP A 66 -3.83 11.24 1.56
N LEU A 67 -4.92 10.57 1.94
CA LEU A 67 -6.03 10.27 1.03
C LEU A 67 -6.84 11.52 0.64
N SER A 68 -6.72 12.62 1.41
CA SER A 68 -7.34 13.90 1.02
C SER A 68 -6.61 14.56 -0.15
N LYS A 69 -5.30 14.37 -0.23
CA LYS A 69 -4.47 14.91 -1.32
C LYS A 69 -4.43 13.98 -2.54
N CYS A 70 -4.61 12.68 -2.36
CA CYS A 70 -4.58 11.71 -3.45
C CYS A 70 -5.82 11.84 -4.35
N HIS A 71 -5.61 12.10 -5.63
CA HIS A 71 -6.66 12.15 -6.66
C HIS A 71 -6.59 11.00 -7.68
N GLY A 72 -5.71 10.02 -7.44
CA GLY A 72 -5.67 8.78 -8.23
C GLY A 72 -5.02 8.90 -9.62
N CYS A 73 -4.15 9.88 -9.86
CA CYS A 73 -3.52 10.13 -11.17
C CYS A 73 -2.67 8.97 -11.70
N GLY A 74 -2.16 8.09 -10.83
CA GLY A 74 -1.35 6.94 -11.23
C GLY A 74 0.13 7.24 -11.51
N ALA A 75 0.61 8.49 -11.39
CA ALA A 75 2.01 8.84 -11.63
C ALA A 75 2.98 8.03 -10.75
N CYS A 76 2.60 7.77 -9.48
CA CYS A 76 3.36 6.94 -8.57
C CYS A 76 3.51 5.47 -9.05
N VAL A 77 2.52 4.94 -9.78
CA VAL A 77 2.58 3.58 -10.35
C VAL A 77 3.59 3.54 -11.48
N ILE A 78 3.53 4.51 -12.40
CA ILE A 78 4.47 4.60 -13.54
C ILE A 78 5.90 4.82 -13.05
N ALA A 79 6.10 5.72 -12.10
CA ALA A 79 7.42 5.98 -11.51
C ALA A 79 7.98 4.71 -10.81
N CYS A 80 7.14 3.95 -10.12
CA CYS A 80 7.55 2.68 -9.51
C CYS A 80 7.99 1.67 -10.56
N HIS A 81 7.26 1.56 -11.69
CA HIS A 81 7.63 0.68 -12.80
C HIS A 81 8.99 1.05 -13.39
N ALA A 82 9.20 2.33 -13.71
CA ALA A 82 10.44 2.83 -14.30
C ALA A 82 11.63 2.65 -13.36
N GLU A 83 11.50 3.04 -12.10
CA GLU A 83 12.58 2.98 -11.11
C GLU A 83 12.99 1.56 -10.75
N ASN A 84 12.02 0.64 -10.62
CA ASN A 84 12.27 -0.69 -10.07
C ASN A 84 12.26 -1.81 -11.13
N ASN A 85 12.36 -1.47 -12.40
CA ASN A 85 12.33 -2.44 -13.51
C ASN A 85 11.12 -3.39 -13.41
N VAL A 86 9.95 -2.86 -13.02
CA VAL A 86 8.74 -3.66 -12.91
C VAL A 86 8.18 -3.95 -14.29
N PRO A 87 7.95 -5.22 -14.65
CA PRO A 87 7.48 -5.57 -15.99
C PRO A 87 6.10 -5.00 -16.29
N VAL A 88 5.89 -4.52 -17.52
CA VAL A 88 4.59 -4.16 -18.06
C VAL A 88 4.03 -5.38 -18.80
N VAL A 89 2.94 -5.95 -18.27
CA VAL A 89 2.42 -7.25 -18.75
C VAL A 89 1.18 -7.13 -19.62
N GLY A 90 0.60 -5.95 -19.72
CA GLY A 90 -0.58 -5.69 -20.54
C GLY A 90 -1.90 -6.20 -19.95
N LYS A 91 -3.00 -5.78 -20.59
CA LYS A 91 -4.38 -6.01 -20.15
C LYS A 91 -4.75 -7.50 -20.05
N GLN A 92 -4.21 -8.33 -20.94
CA GLN A 92 -4.54 -9.75 -20.99
C GLN A 92 -4.05 -10.50 -19.75
N GLU A 93 -2.84 -10.20 -19.30
CA GLU A 93 -2.29 -10.83 -18.09
C GLU A 93 -2.96 -10.27 -16.82
N VAL A 94 -3.32 -8.98 -16.80
CA VAL A 94 -4.10 -8.40 -15.71
C VAL A 94 -5.46 -9.11 -15.56
N ARG A 95 -6.14 -9.41 -16.66
CA ARG A 95 -7.42 -10.18 -16.63
C ARG A 95 -7.25 -11.60 -16.08
N LYS A 96 -6.07 -12.19 -16.20
CA LYS A 96 -5.72 -13.50 -15.65
C LYS A 96 -5.19 -13.44 -14.21
N ASN A 97 -5.31 -12.28 -13.55
CA ASN A 97 -4.73 -12.02 -12.23
C ASN A 97 -3.20 -12.22 -12.17
N ARG A 98 -2.51 -11.90 -13.26
CA ARG A 98 -1.06 -11.97 -13.38
C ARG A 98 -0.43 -10.59 -13.56
N ASP A 99 -1.03 -9.57 -12.97
CA ASP A 99 -0.49 -8.22 -12.93
C ASP A 99 0.83 -8.17 -12.15
N MET A 100 1.71 -7.26 -12.56
CA MET A 100 3.04 -7.09 -11.94
C MET A 100 3.19 -5.73 -11.23
N HIS A 101 2.12 -4.98 -11.03
CA HIS A 101 2.18 -3.71 -10.31
C HIS A 101 2.63 -3.91 -8.86
N TRP A 102 3.77 -3.36 -8.47
CA TRP A 102 4.22 -3.34 -7.07
C TRP A 102 3.44 -2.34 -6.23
N LEU A 103 2.99 -1.28 -6.87
CA LEU A 103 2.07 -0.29 -6.33
C LEU A 103 0.85 -0.25 -7.23
N ARG A 104 -0.33 -0.38 -6.65
CA ARG A 104 -1.61 -0.23 -7.33
C ARG A 104 -2.40 0.91 -6.69
N VAL A 105 -3.35 1.48 -7.40
CA VAL A 105 -4.30 2.45 -6.85
C VAL A 105 -5.68 1.78 -6.80
N ASP A 106 -6.10 1.40 -5.61
CA ASP A 106 -7.43 0.85 -5.37
C ASP A 106 -8.46 1.98 -5.35
N ARG A 107 -9.65 1.71 -5.85
CA ARG A 107 -10.78 2.63 -5.85
C ARG A 107 -11.91 2.03 -5.04
N TYR A 108 -12.33 2.76 -4.01
CA TYR A 108 -13.48 2.40 -3.20
C TYR A 108 -14.60 3.37 -3.50
N TYR A 109 -15.76 2.81 -3.85
CA TYR A 109 -16.94 3.58 -4.19
C TYR A 109 -17.91 3.55 -3.04
N SER A 110 -18.57 4.67 -2.77
CA SER A 110 -19.68 4.78 -1.85
C SER A 110 -20.82 5.56 -2.49
N SER A 111 -22.04 5.25 -2.12
CA SER A 111 -23.24 5.93 -2.60
C SER A 111 -24.21 6.16 -1.45
N ASP A 112 -25.34 6.79 -1.73
CA ASP A 112 -26.43 7.02 -0.79
C ASP A 112 -27.33 5.78 -0.57
N MET A 113 -27.05 4.68 -1.29
CA MET A 113 -27.82 3.45 -1.14
C MET A 113 -27.58 2.82 0.24
N THR A 114 -28.63 2.65 1.04
CA THR A 114 -28.62 1.97 2.34
C THR A 114 -29.22 0.58 2.24
N LYS A 115 -28.95 -0.29 3.23
CA LYS A 115 -29.61 -1.60 3.31
C LYS A 115 -31.14 -1.43 3.41
N ASP A 116 -31.57 -0.49 4.24
CA ASP A 116 -32.99 -0.20 4.45
C ASP A 116 -33.65 0.25 3.14
N LEU A 117 -33.00 1.15 2.41
CA LEU A 117 -33.49 1.61 1.11
C LEU A 117 -33.52 0.50 0.06
N ALA A 118 -32.55 -0.42 0.11
CA ALA A 118 -32.52 -1.58 -0.78
C ALA A 118 -33.65 -2.57 -0.46
N GLU A 119 -33.93 -2.79 0.83
CA GLU A 119 -35.06 -3.63 1.27
C GLU A 119 -36.41 -3.00 0.89
N GLU A 120 -36.59 -1.69 1.07
CA GLU A 120 -37.80 -0.96 0.62
C GLU A 120 -38.02 -1.09 -0.90
N LYS A 121 -36.94 -1.12 -1.67
CA LYS A 121 -37.00 -1.31 -3.14
C LYS A 121 -37.14 -2.78 -3.55
N GLY A 122 -37.19 -3.71 -2.61
CA GLY A 122 -37.34 -5.16 -2.88
C GLY A 122 -36.12 -5.77 -3.58
N ILE A 123 -34.93 -5.23 -3.35
CA ILE A 123 -33.70 -5.63 -4.02
C ILE A 123 -33.06 -6.77 -3.24
N GLY A 124 -32.86 -7.92 -3.90
CA GLY A 124 -32.20 -9.07 -3.30
C GLY A 124 -30.73 -8.81 -2.97
N ALA A 125 -30.15 -9.62 -2.04
CA ALA A 125 -28.80 -9.42 -1.53
C ALA A 125 -27.72 -9.31 -2.62
N ILE A 126 -27.83 -10.06 -3.71
CA ILE A 126 -26.88 -10.01 -4.85
C ILE A 126 -27.07 -8.72 -5.67
N GLU A 127 -28.29 -8.30 -5.86
CA GLU A 127 -28.59 -7.04 -6.56
C GLU A 127 -28.26 -5.84 -5.71
N MET A 128 -28.38 -5.95 -4.39
CA MET A 128 -27.98 -4.92 -3.44
C MET A 128 -26.49 -4.57 -3.59
N TYR A 129 -25.60 -5.56 -3.76
CA TYR A 129 -24.19 -5.30 -4.04
C TYR A 129 -23.98 -4.53 -5.35
N LYS A 130 -24.72 -4.87 -6.40
CA LYS A 130 -24.69 -4.15 -7.68
C LYS A 130 -25.20 -2.71 -7.54
N MET A 131 -26.23 -2.48 -6.75
CA MET A 131 -26.77 -1.13 -6.55
C MET A 131 -25.94 -0.28 -5.61
N MET A 132 -25.17 -0.88 -4.70
CA MET A 132 -24.12 -0.14 -3.96
C MET A 132 -23.01 0.35 -4.90
N GLU A 133 -22.81 -0.35 -6.02
CA GLU A 133 -21.91 0.04 -7.10
C GLU A 133 -22.56 1.02 -8.08
N GLU A 134 -23.89 1.01 -8.19
CA GLU A 134 -24.69 1.89 -9.04
C GLU A 134 -25.50 2.84 -8.15
N PRO A 135 -25.09 4.10 -8.00
CA PRO A 135 -25.77 5.07 -7.15
C PRO A 135 -27.17 5.38 -7.67
N SER A 136 -28.07 5.78 -6.78
CA SER A 136 -29.42 6.22 -7.14
C SER A 136 -29.43 7.54 -7.94
N SER A 137 -28.36 8.32 -7.82
CA SER A 137 -28.07 9.51 -8.61
C SER A 137 -26.56 9.67 -8.80
N GLU A 138 -26.14 10.24 -9.94
CA GLU A 138 -24.71 10.52 -10.21
C GLU A 138 -24.08 11.45 -9.17
N GLU A 139 -24.87 12.31 -8.54
CA GLU A 139 -24.43 13.25 -7.51
C GLU A 139 -24.09 12.58 -6.18
N SER A 140 -24.60 11.39 -5.93
CA SER A 140 -24.37 10.65 -4.68
C SER A 140 -23.12 9.76 -4.72
N LEU A 141 -22.57 9.49 -5.91
CA LEU A 141 -21.41 8.63 -6.07
C LEU A 141 -20.13 9.31 -5.55
N GLU A 142 -19.48 8.65 -4.65
CA GLU A 142 -18.19 9.07 -4.11
C GLU A 142 -17.11 8.02 -4.38
N VAL A 143 -15.88 8.49 -4.53
CA VAL A 143 -14.73 7.62 -4.73
C VAL A 143 -13.57 8.02 -3.83
N VAL A 144 -12.86 7.03 -3.30
CA VAL A 144 -11.56 7.21 -2.65
C VAL A 144 -10.52 6.43 -3.42
N PHE A 145 -9.44 7.11 -3.75
CA PHE A 145 -8.26 6.50 -4.33
C PHE A 145 -7.27 6.16 -3.23
N GLN A 146 -6.90 4.89 -3.12
CA GLN A 146 -5.94 4.43 -2.12
C GLN A 146 -4.75 3.75 -2.82
N PRO A 147 -3.57 4.39 -2.87
CA PRO A 147 -2.35 3.74 -3.30
C PRO A 147 -1.97 2.64 -2.31
N VAL A 148 -1.78 1.41 -2.79
CA VAL A 148 -1.45 0.25 -1.96
C VAL A 148 -0.21 -0.45 -2.50
N MET A 149 0.79 -0.59 -1.66
CA MET A 149 2.04 -1.32 -1.91
C MET A 149 2.36 -2.23 -0.73
N CYS A 150 3.50 -2.90 -0.76
CA CYS A 150 3.97 -3.66 0.41
C CYS A 150 3.99 -2.75 1.64
N GLN A 151 3.32 -3.18 2.70
CA GLN A 151 3.21 -2.40 3.94
C GLN A 151 4.45 -2.52 4.83
N HIS A 152 5.45 -3.30 4.42
CA HIS A 152 6.67 -3.56 5.20
C HIS A 152 6.39 -3.83 6.67
N CYS A 153 5.48 -4.81 6.89
CA CYS A 153 4.99 -5.17 8.21
C CYS A 153 6.12 -5.64 9.13
N ASN A 154 6.16 -5.14 10.37
CA ASN A 154 7.13 -5.59 11.37
C ASN A 154 6.75 -6.96 11.95
N GLN A 155 5.49 -7.34 11.84
CA GLN A 155 4.97 -8.69 12.09
C GLN A 155 4.43 -9.26 10.79
N ALA A 156 5.35 -9.63 9.90
CA ALA A 156 5.03 -9.93 8.52
C ALA A 156 4.55 -11.39 8.33
N PRO A 157 3.26 -11.65 8.05
CA PRO A 157 2.76 -13.00 7.85
C PRO A 157 3.36 -13.70 6.62
N CYS A 158 3.94 -12.94 5.70
CA CYS A 158 4.62 -13.49 4.53
C CYS A 158 6.03 -14.04 4.82
N GLU A 159 6.66 -13.63 5.92
CA GLU A 159 7.97 -14.13 6.33
C GLU A 159 7.86 -15.53 6.95
N ASN A 160 6.86 -15.75 7.79
CA ASN A 160 6.65 -16.99 8.52
C ASN A 160 6.35 -18.20 7.62
N VAL A 161 5.82 -17.95 6.42
CA VAL A 161 5.40 -19.01 5.50
C VAL A 161 6.40 -19.28 4.38
N CYS A 162 7.53 -18.60 4.36
CA CYS A 162 8.55 -18.81 3.33
C CYS A 162 9.44 -19.99 3.71
N PRO A 163 9.41 -21.14 2.97
CA PRO A 163 10.16 -22.34 3.36
C PRO A 163 11.68 -22.19 3.24
N VAL A 164 12.14 -21.17 2.50
CA VAL A 164 13.57 -20.94 2.21
C VAL A 164 14.04 -19.60 2.77
N ALA A 165 13.25 -18.92 3.61
CA ALA A 165 13.58 -17.61 4.15
C ALA A 165 14.01 -16.59 3.07
N ALA A 166 13.36 -16.61 1.89
CA ALA A 166 13.60 -15.63 0.84
C ALA A 166 12.96 -14.28 1.16
N THR A 167 12.02 -14.26 2.10
CA THR A 167 11.41 -13.04 2.63
C THR A 167 11.91 -12.85 4.06
N THR A 168 12.62 -11.76 4.32
CA THR A 168 13.28 -11.48 5.59
C THR A 168 13.07 -10.02 5.99
N HIS A 169 13.23 -9.74 7.27
CA HIS A 169 13.15 -8.39 7.82
C HIS A 169 14.55 -7.81 8.01
N SER A 170 14.73 -6.54 7.61
CA SER A 170 15.99 -5.83 7.87
C SER A 170 15.95 -5.12 9.22
N ASN A 171 17.13 -4.79 9.76
CA ASN A 171 17.26 -4.01 10.99
C ASN A 171 16.77 -2.55 10.85
N GLU A 172 16.32 -2.15 9.66
CA GLU A 172 15.80 -0.82 9.34
C GLU A 172 14.29 -0.84 9.06
N GLY A 173 13.59 -1.92 9.38
CA GLY A 173 12.14 -2.06 9.20
C GLY A 173 11.70 -2.43 7.79
N LEU A 174 12.61 -2.84 6.92
CA LEU A 174 12.25 -3.22 5.56
C LEU A 174 12.03 -4.73 5.45
N ASN A 175 10.84 -5.12 4.99
CA ASN A 175 10.61 -6.48 4.53
C ASN A 175 11.34 -6.64 3.18
N GLN A 176 12.33 -7.48 3.14
CA GLN A 176 13.19 -7.70 1.97
C GLN A 176 12.81 -8.96 1.21
N MET A 177 13.21 -9.02 -0.06
CA MET A 177 13.04 -10.19 -0.89
C MET A 177 14.38 -10.61 -1.50
N THR A 178 14.84 -11.79 -1.13
CA THR A 178 16.07 -12.38 -1.69
C THR A 178 15.69 -13.25 -2.89
N TYR A 179 15.80 -12.68 -4.09
CA TYR A 179 15.33 -13.32 -5.32
C TYR A 179 16.01 -14.66 -5.60
N ASN A 180 17.30 -14.77 -5.34
CA ASN A 180 18.08 -16.00 -5.57
C ASN A 180 17.68 -17.17 -4.67
N ARG A 181 17.02 -16.91 -3.52
CA ARG A 181 16.49 -17.95 -2.65
C ARG A 181 15.06 -18.35 -3.01
N CYS A 182 14.34 -17.48 -3.73
CA CYS A 182 12.94 -17.72 -3.99
C CYS A 182 12.73 -18.91 -4.92
N ILE A 183 12.02 -19.93 -4.46
CA ILE A 183 11.65 -21.13 -5.23
C ILE A 183 10.21 -21.07 -5.78
N GLY A 184 9.53 -19.95 -5.60
CA GLY A 184 8.22 -19.71 -6.22
C GLY A 184 7.05 -20.46 -5.62
N THR A 185 7.07 -20.86 -4.35
CA THR A 185 5.92 -21.52 -3.69
C THR A 185 4.67 -20.65 -3.63
N ARG A 186 4.80 -19.32 -3.72
CA ARG A 186 3.72 -18.33 -3.71
C ARG A 186 2.90 -18.27 -2.41
N TYR A 187 3.22 -19.04 -1.40
CA TYR A 187 2.48 -19.01 -0.14
C TYR A 187 2.54 -17.61 0.51
N CYS A 188 3.66 -16.92 0.43
CA CYS A 188 3.77 -15.54 0.91
C CYS A 188 2.81 -14.57 0.21
N MET A 189 2.45 -14.81 -1.05
CA MET A 189 1.44 -14.05 -1.79
C MET A 189 0.03 -14.34 -1.25
N ASN A 190 -0.30 -15.61 -1.00
CA ASN A 190 -1.58 -16.00 -0.46
C ASN A 190 -1.78 -15.49 0.96
N ASN A 191 -0.72 -15.51 1.78
CA ASN A 191 -0.76 -15.10 3.18
C ASN A 191 -0.67 -13.58 3.38
N CYS A 192 -0.37 -12.80 2.35
CA CYS A 192 -0.35 -11.35 2.43
C CYS A 192 -1.79 -10.80 2.50
N PRO A 193 -2.21 -10.14 3.60
CA PRO A 193 -3.57 -9.61 3.69
C PRO A 193 -3.82 -8.44 2.74
N TYR A 194 -2.77 -7.72 2.38
CA TYR A 194 -2.83 -6.56 1.46
C TYR A 194 -2.76 -6.96 -0.01
N LYS A 195 -2.49 -8.23 -0.33
CA LYS A 195 -2.40 -8.77 -1.69
C LYS A 195 -1.48 -7.95 -2.61
N VAL A 196 -0.28 -7.64 -2.13
CA VAL A 196 0.70 -6.76 -2.80
C VAL A 196 1.96 -7.47 -3.27
N ARG A 197 1.98 -8.78 -3.20
CA ARG A 197 3.09 -9.59 -3.71
C ARG A 197 2.74 -10.13 -5.08
N ARG A 198 3.70 -10.06 -6.01
CA ARG A 198 3.54 -10.42 -7.42
C ARG A 198 4.42 -11.60 -7.76
N PHE A 199 3.88 -12.53 -8.54
CA PHE A 199 4.65 -13.67 -9.02
C PHE A 199 5.07 -13.43 -10.47
N ASN A 200 6.35 -13.58 -10.76
CA ASN A 200 6.88 -13.46 -12.09
C ASN A 200 6.63 -14.77 -12.87
N TRP A 201 5.58 -14.79 -13.68
CA TRP A 201 5.15 -15.98 -14.42
C TRP A 201 6.02 -16.29 -15.63
N PHE A 202 6.61 -15.28 -16.23
CA PHE A 202 7.35 -15.36 -17.48
C PHE A 202 8.69 -14.64 -17.38
N ASN A 203 9.58 -14.94 -18.31
CA ASN A 203 10.79 -14.15 -18.45
C ASN A 203 10.49 -12.89 -19.27
N TYR A 204 9.86 -11.90 -18.67
CA TYR A 204 9.35 -10.71 -19.35
C TYR A 204 10.42 -9.89 -20.08
N LYS A 205 11.67 -10.03 -19.71
CA LYS A 205 12.81 -9.33 -20.33
C LYS A 205 13.34 -9.98 -21.61
N ASP A 206 12.82 -11.15 -21.95
CA ASP A 206 13.28 -11.95 -23.07
C ASP A 206 12.15 -12.90 -23.49
N ASN A 207 11.06 -12.32 -24.04
CA ASN A 207 9.86 -13.07 -24.40
C ASN A 207 9.05 -12.29 -25.43
N ASP A 208 9.00 -12.82 -26.65
CA ASP A 208 8.35 -12.20 -27.81
C ASP A 208 6.85 -11.93 -27.61
N ASN A 209 6.19 -12.63 -26.68
CA ASN A 209 4.80 -12.34 -26.33
C ASN A 209 4.60 -10.99 -25.62
N PHE A 210 5.70 -10.34 -25.22
CA PHE A 210 5.71 -9.06 -24.50
C PHE A 210 6.66 -8.06 -25.18
N ASP A 211 6.57 -7.88 -26.49
CA ASP A 211 7.46 -7.06 -27.33
C ASP A 211 7.60 -5.63 -26.90
N PHE A 212 6.52 -5.03 -26.38
CA PHE A 212 6.60 -3.69 -25.82
C PHE A 212 7.48 -3.64 -24.57
N ASN A 213 8.21 -4.68 -24.27
CA ASN A 213 8.95 -4.89 -23.04
C ASN A 213 10.45 -4.91 -23.21
N MET A 214 10.97 -4.17 -24.12
CA MET A 214 12.40 -3.93 -24.12
C MET A 214 13.23 -5.22 -24.32
N ASN A 215 12.78 -6.09 -25.21
CA ASN A 215 13.46 -7.35 -25.49
C ASN A 215 14.72 -7.17 -26.38
N ASP A 216 14.77 -6.10 -27.16
CA ASP A 216 15.92 -5.73 -27.95
C ASP A 216 16.96 -4.95 -27.13
N ASP A 217 18.16 -4.76 -27.69
CA ASP A 217 19.24 -4.07 -26.99
C ASP A 217 18.94 -2.61 -26.71
N LEU A 218 18.22 -1.92 -27.58
CA LEU A 218 17.79 -0.52 -27.36
C LEU A 218 16.74 -0.43 -26.28
N GLY A 219 15.76 -1.31 -26.32
CA GLY A 219 14.71 -1.36 -25.29
C GLY A 219 15.27 -1.65 -23.89
N LYS A 220 16.28 -2.50 -23.79
CA LYS A 220 16.96 -2.80 -22.52
C LYS A 220 17.68 -1.59 -21.91
N MET A 221 18.01 -0.58 -22.72
CA MET A 221 18.68 0.64 -22.23
C MET A 221 17.81 1.50 -21.28
N VAL A 222 16.49 1.32 -21.25
CA VAL A 222 15.60 2.02 -20.29
C VAL A 222 15.62 1.40 -18.89
N LEU A 223 16.22 0.21 -18.74
CA LEU A 223 16.28 -0.46 -17.44
C LEU A 223 17.23 0.28 -16.50
N ASN A 224 16.79 0.42 -15.24
CA ASN A 224 17.62 0.98 -14.18
C ASN A 224 18.74 -0.02 -13.83
N PRO A 225 20.01 0.33 -14.02
CA PRO A 225 21.15 -0.57 -13.77
C PRO A 225 21.34 -0.88 -12.27
N ASP A 226 20.84 -0.03 -11.37
CA ASP A 226 20.96 -0.20 -9.92
C ASP A 226 19.94 -1.22 -9.36
N VAL A 227 19.02 -1.70 -10.19
CA VAL A 227 17.94 -2.60 -9.78
C VAL A 227 17.97 -3.89 -10.57
N THR A 228 18.07 -5.01 -9.90
CA THR A 228 18.05 -6.34 -10.52
C THR A 228 16.76 -6.56 -11.31
N VAL A 229 16.89 -6.99 -12.57
CA VAL A 229 15.77 -7.52 -13.36
C VAL A 229 15.54 -8.98 -12.93
N ARG A 230 14.31 -9.28 -12.49
CA ARG A 230 13.98 -10.58 -11.94
C ARG A 230 13.65 -11.58 -13.04
N ALA A 231 14.06 -12.82 -12.80
CA ALA A 231 13.76 -13.93 -13.69
C ALA A 231 12.38 -14.54 -13.38
N ARG A 232 11.92 -15.41 -14.28
CA ARG A 232 10.72 -16.21 -14.06
C ARG A 232 10.79 -17.03 -12.77
N GLY A 233 9.65 -17.16 -12.09
CA GLY A 233 9.50 -18.07 -10.96
C GLY A 233 9.81 -17.47 -9.59
N VAL A 234 10.05 -16.16 -9.51
CA VAL A 234 10.28 -15.48 -8.23
C VAL A 234 9.12 -14.58 -7.85
N MET A 235 9.03 -14.26 -6.57
CA MET A 235 8.10 -13.29 -6.03
C MET A 235 8.72 -11.89 -6.05
N GLU A 236 7.93 -10.90 -6.43
CA GLU A 236 8.30 -9.50 -6.46
C GLU A 236 7.36 -8.66 -5.58
N LYS A 237 7.86 -7.54 -5.06
CA LYS A 237 7.09 -6.59 -4.27
C LYS A 237 7.83 -5.27 -4.14
N CYS A 238 7.15 -4.22 -3.66
CA CYS A 238 7.77 -2.95 -3.31
C CYS A 238 8.96 -3.15 -2.36
N SER A 239 10.08 -2.52 -2.67
CA SER A 239 11.32 -2.51 -1.87
C SER A 239 11.55 -1.21 -1.10
N MET A 240 10.60 -0.25 -1.16
CA MET A 240 10.80 1.16 -0.75
C MET A 240 12.02 1.80 -1.42
N CYS A 241 12.26 1.45 -2.70
CA CYS A 241 13.40 1.94 -3.49
C CYS A 241 14.73 1.82 -2.71
N ILE A 242 15.03 0.60 -2.25
CA ILE A 242 16.23 0.31 -1.43
C ILE A 242 17.52 0.84 -2.06
N GLN A 243 17.61 0.90 -3.39
CA GLN A 243 18.75 1.49 -4.10
C GLN A 243 18.95 2.96 -3.74
N ASN A 244 17.88 3.75 -3.64
CA ASN A 244 17.94 5.17 -3.25
C ASN A 244 18.36 5.32 -1.78
N ILE A 245 17.84 4.47 -0.89
CA ILE A 245 18.26 4.42 0.51
C ILE A 245 19.75 4.14 0.60
N GLN A 246 20.25 3.11 -0.09
CA GLN A 246 21.65 2.73 -0.04
C GLN A 246 22.56 3.79 -0.64
N LYS A 247 22.18 4.40 -1.78
CA LYS A 247 22.90 5.51 -2.38
C LYS A 247 23.09 6.65 -1.39
N THR A 248 22.00 7.13 -0.79
CA THR A 248 22.07 8.24 0.18
C THR A 248 22.90 7.88 1.42
N LYS A 249 22.80 6.64 1.93
CA LYS A 249 23.64 6.15 3.02
C LYS A 249 25.12 6.18 2.66
N LEU A 250 25.48 5.78 1.44
CA LEU A 250 26.86 5.80 0.97
C LEU A 250 27.40 7.23 0.83
N ASP A 251 26.59 8.13 0.28
CA ASP A 251 26.96 9.53 0.13
C ASP A 251 27.14 10.22 1.48
N ALA A 252 26.21 10.04 2.41
CA ALA A 252 26.33 10.55 3.78
C ALA A 252 27.57 10.00 4.50
N LYS A 253 27.89 8.70 4.30
CA LYS A 253 29.10 8.08 4.86
C LYS A 253 30.38 8.68 4.28
N ARG A 254 30.43 8.92 2.95
CA ARG A 254 31.58 9.58 2.28
C ARG A 254 31.80 10.98 2.85
N GLU A 255 30.72 11.72 3.10
CA GLU A 255 30.75 13.06 3.66
C GLU A 255 30.90 13.07 5.19
N ARG A 256 30.97 11.91 5.84
CA ARG A 256 31.06 11.75 7.30
C ARG A 256 29.97 12.47 8.07
N ARG A 257 28.74 12.45 7.57
CA ARG A 257 27.58 13.09 8.17
C ARG A 257 26.41 12.11 8.35
N LYS A 258 25.39 12.52 9.08
CA LYS A 258 24.10 11.82 9.14
C LYS A 258 23.26 12.15 7.90
N ILE A 259 22.34 11.25 7.57
CA ILE A 259 21.31 11.48 6.56
C ILE A 259 20.38 12.58 7.07
N ARG A 260 19.99 13.50 6.18
CA ARG A 260 19.04 14.59 6.49
C ARG A 260 17.63 14.19 6.11
N ASP A 261 16.63 14.73 6.81
CA ASP A 261 15.22 14.51 6.44
C ASP A 261 14.94 15.01 5.02
N GLY A 262 14.26 14.17 4.24
CA GLY A 262 13.94 14.44 2.83
C GLY A 262 15.07 14.17 1.82
N GLU A 263 16.24 13.71 2.28
CA GLU A 263 17.36 13.35 1.41
C GLU A 263 17.17 11.98 0.75
N VAL A 264 16.50 11.08 1.45
CA VAL A 264 16.03 9.80 0.89
C VAL A 264 14.61 9.96 0.39
N SER A 265 14.35 9.59 -0.85
CA SER A 265 13.01 9.58 -1.44
C SER A 265 12.74 8.30 -2.22
N CYS A 266 11.49 7.87 -2.20
CA CYS A 266 11.00 6.82 -3.10
C CYS A 266 10.53 7.43 -4.41
N ALA A 267 10.65 6.69 -5.52
CA ALA A 267 10.18 7.16 -6.82
C ALA A 267 8.69 7.58 -6.81
N CYS A 268 7.86 6.85 -6.06
CA CYS A 268 6.45 7.18 -5.91
C CYS A 268 6.21 8.50 -5.14
N GLU A 269 7.06 8.85 -4.16
CA GLU A 269 7.01 10.14 -3.47
C GLU A 269 7.42 11.27 -4.41
N THR A 270 8.55 11.09 -5.11
CA THR A 270 9.07 12.11 -6.03
C THR A 270 8.09 12.43 -7.17
N ALA A 271 7.37 11.42 -7.67
CA ALA A 271 6.40 11.59 -8.74
C ALA A 271 5.02 12.08 -8.27
N CYS A 272 4.81 12.23 -6.97
CA CYS A 272 3.53 12.66 -6.41
C CYS A 272 3.44 14.20 -6.41
N ASP A 273 2.78 14.76 -7.42
CA ASP A 273 2.62 16.21 -7.62
C ASP A 273 1.87 16.91 -6.47
N THR A 274 0.92 16.22 -5.84
CA THR A 274 0.13 16.75 -4.73
C THR A 274 0.84 16.64 -3.37
N GLY A 275 2.00 15.99 -3.31
CA GLY A 275 2.69 15.69 -2.04
C GLY A 275 1.83 14.85 -1.10
N ALA A 276 1.03 13.94 -1.65
CA ALA A 276 0.22 13.01 -0.84
C ALA A 276 1.08 11.94 -0.16
N ILE A 277 2.20 11.56 -0.77
CA ILE A 277 3.13 10.54 -0.27
C ILE A 277 4.30 11.23 0.42
N VAL A 278 4.61 10.81 1.64
CA VAL A 278 5.76 11.25 2.42
C VAL A 278 6.53 10.04 2.91
N PHE A 279 7.82 9.99 2.61
CA PHE A 279 8.72 8.92 3.03
C PHE A 279 9.84 9.47 3.92
N GLY A 280 10.37 8.68 4.84
CA GLY A 280 11.50 9.10 5.68
C GLY A 280 11.80 8.16 6.83
N ASP A 281 12.75 8.59 7.66
CA ASP A 281 13.19 7.88 8.86
C ASP A 281 12.33 8.25 10.07
N ALA A 282 11.58 7.30 10.60
CA ALA A 282 10.73 7.49 11.76
C ALA A 282 11.47 7.44 13.10
N LEU A 283 12.76 7.09 13.13
CA LEU A 283 13.60 7.24 14.33
C LEU A 283 14.01 8.70 14.57
N ASP A 284 14.09 9.49 13.51
CA ASP A 284 14.26 10.93 13.67
C ASP A 284 12.92 11.58 14.07
N SER A 285 12.83 11.98 15.34
CA SER A 285 11.61 12.61 15.90
C SER A 285 11.23 13.93 15.21
N ASN A 286 12.17 14.59 14.56
CA ASN A 286 11.99 15.87 13.88
C ASN A 286 11.64 15.71 12.40
N SER A 287 11.76 14.51 11.86
CA SER A 287 11.48 14.22 10.46
C SER A 287 10.03 14.50 10.08
N ARG A 288 9.80 14.73 8.78
CA ARG A 288 8.44 14.90 8.21
C ARG A 288 7.59 13.68 8.50
N ILE A 289 8.12 12.47 8.31
CA ILE A 289 7.36 11.24 8.52
C ILE A 289 6.95 11.05 9.98
N SER A 290 7.80 11.42 10.96
CA SER A 290 7.47 11.35 12.38
C SER A 290 6.33 12.28 12.78
N LYS A 291 6.26 13.47 12.16
CA LYS A 291 5.12 14.39 12.31
C LYS A 291 3.86 13.83 11.68
N GLU A 292 3.97 13.24 10.48
CA GLU A 292 2.85 12.60 9.80
C GLU A 292 2.27 11.43 10.60
N LYS A 293 3.11 10.59 11.20
CA LYS A 293 2.67 9.47 12.07
C LYS A 293 1.88 9.94 13.31
N LYS A 294 2.26 11.05 13.89
CA LYS A 294 1.59 11.62 15.08
C LYS A 294 0.31 12.38 14.75
N HIS A 295 -0.01 12.55 13.46
CA HIS A 295 -1.18 13.32 13.06
C HIS A 295 -2.48 12.58 13.43
N PRO A 296 -3.51 13.26 13.98
CA PRO A 296 -4.75 12.61 14.44
C PRO A 296 -5.49 11.80 13.37
N ARG A 297 -5.36 12.15 12.09
CA ARG A 297 -5.96 11.43 10.96
C ARG A 297 -5.22 10.16 10.57
N THR A 298 -4.05 9.88 11.15
CA THR A 298 -3.20 8.77 10.71
C THR A 298 -3.71 7.45 11.27
N TYR A 299 -3.81 6.44 10.41
CA TYR A 299 -4.21 5.08 10.74
C TYR A 299 -3.40 4.05 9.94
N ALA A 300 -3.38 2.82 10.42
CA ALA A 300 -2.80 1.67 9.71
C ALA A 300 -3.89 0.91 8.94
N LEU A 301 -3.55 0.38 7.77
CA LEU A 301 -4.47 -0.43 6.99
C LEU A 301 -4.65 -1.80 7.65
N LEU A 302 -5.90 -2.26 7.82
CA LEU A 302 -6.26 -3.53 8.49
C LEU A 302 -5.65 -3.63 9.90
N GLU A 303 -5.92 -2.64 10.73
CA GLU A 303 -5.44 -2.55 12.12
C GLU A 303 -5.76 -3.79 12.95
N GLU A 304 -6.91 -4.42 12.65
CA GLU A 304 -7.40 -5.63 13.32
C GLU A 304 -6.46 -6.83 13.19
N LEU A 305 -5.61 -6.86 12.16
CA LEU A 305 -4.68 -7.98 11.94
C LEU A 305 -3.35 -7.83 12.68
N ASN A 306 -3.11 -6.70 13.30
CA ASN A 306 -1.89 -6.38 14.07
C ASN A 306 -0.58 -6.74 13.35
N THR A 307 -0.50 -6.50 12.06
CA THR A 307 0.72 -6.76 11.28
C THR A 307 1.80 -5.72 11.48
N GLN A 308 1.52 -4.65 12.21
CA GLN A 308 2.40 -3.50 12.48
C GLN A 308 3.05 -2.94 11.20
N PRO A 309 2.25 -2.37 10.30
CA PRO A 309 2.77 -1.85 9.04
C PRO A 309 3.65 -0.62 9.22
N SER A 310 4.58 -0.41 8.29
CA SER A 310 5.40 0.81 8.17
C SER A 310 4.83 1.81 7.16
N VAL A 311 3.69 1.52 6.56
CA VAL A 311 2.94 2.43 5.69
C VAL A 311 1.65 2.83 6.39
N PHE A 312 1.42 4.13 6.47
CA PHE A 312 0.27 4.73 7.14
C PHE A 312 -0.58 5.52 6.16
N TYR A 313 -1.86 5.63 6.47
CA TYR A 313 -2.81 6.41 5.68
C TYR A 313 -3.41 7.51 6.55
N LYS A 314 -3.79 8.62 5.92
CA LYS A 314 -4.58 9.66 6.59
C LYS A 314 -6.02 9.64 6.12
N THR A 315 -6.94 9.68 7.07
CA THR A 315 -8.39 9.79 6.84
C THR A 315 -8.69 10.86 5.79
N LYS A 316 -9.55 10.52 4.81
CA LYS A 316 -10.02 11.47 3.82
C LYS A 316 -11.01 12.44 4.42
N VAL A 317 -10.75 13.72 4.26
CA VAL A 317 -11.66 14.80 4.69
C VAL A 317 -12.43 15.28 3.46
N ARG A 318 -13.76 15.27 3.53
CA ARG A 318 -14.65 15.71 2.47
C ARG A 318 -15.32 17.03 2.83
N ASN A 319 -15.41 17.93 1.88
CA ASN A 319 -16.15 19.18 2.03
C ASN A 319 -17.64 18.98 1.73
N LYS A 320 -18.30 18.19 2.57
CA LYS A 320 -19.73 17.86 2.53
C LYS A 320 -20.32 17.91 3.93
N ASN A 321 -21.65 18.02 3.99
CA ASN A 321 -22.38 18.02 5.28
C ASN A 321 -22.44 16.64 5.94
N LYS A 322 -22.45 15.55 5.15
CA LYS A 322 -22.48 14.17 5.63
C LYS A 322 -21.57 13.29 4.77
N VAL A 323 -20.92 12.29 5.37
CA VAL A 323 -20.25 11.20 4.66
C VAL A 323 -21.29 10.13 4.33
N ASN A 324 -21.28 9.63 3.10
CA ASN A 324 -22.08 8.46 2.76
C ASN A 324 -21.50 7.25 3.51
N LYS A 325 -22.25 6.73 4.49
CA LYS A 325 -21.80 5.64 5.37
C LYS A 325 -21.99 4.24 4.77
N ASN A 326 -22.35 4.16 3.47
CA ASN A 326 -22.77 2.92 2.84
C ASN A 326 -21.63 2.31 2.04
N VAL A 327 -20.87 1.50 2.72
CA VAL A 327 -19.85 0.65 2.12
C VAL A 327 -19.98 -0.76 2.66
#